data_ce816969302c5700366d1d51360e41f1
#
_entry.id   ce816969302c5700366d1d51360e41f1
#
_cell.length_a   1.000
_cell.length_b   1.000
_cell.length_c   1.000
_cell.angle_alpha   90.00
_cell.angle_beta   90.00
_cell.angle_gamma   90.00
#
_symmetry.space_group_name_H-M   'P 1'
#
loop_
_entity.id
_entity.type
_entity.pdbx_description
1 polymer ?
#
loop_
_entity_poly.entity_id
_entity_poly.type
_entity_poly.pdbx_seq_one_letter_code
_entity_poly.pdbx_strand_id
1 'polypeptide(L)'
;MPPSALARALVALALLLRAAAAFSSPWPLPISLSAQGGPGSVATVADNFAFSCDASSSCAQAACAAHPIVRAAFARYEARMRPSSPPLPPLSIGDTLARGRIDGGGVGGVGDPPPGVLTGVAVCLGSDDDTLGSATDESYSLVAPNDGAGALRAPSMFGMLRGLETLAQLLDAPGTAGVAPGARQISMAPVAVQDAPRFSYRGLLIDSARHFLPVETILGVVDALALSKMNLLHWHLVDAQSFPCGSAALPELAAKGAYDPSAVYSPQDLADVVAYAKSRGVRVMPEFDVRTVLIMSPARAHSRSALLTRRLLLSPTLWRQVPGHGSWGAAHPEIMACPDVLDPTVDATYDLLGRFFREMAGIFVDDYFFLGGDEVKWKCFENNTAVVSARARRLRACARRPRAHPNRGGPRRPHGSSRTI
;
A
#
# COMPACT_ATOMS: atom_id res chain seq x y z
N MET A 1 20.16 40.44 10.01
CA MET A 1 20.87 39.36 10.74
C MET A 1 21.33 38.33 9.73
N PRO A 2 22.56 37.83 9.76
CA PRO A 2 23.01 36.80 8.86
C PRO A 2 22.23 35.49 9.15
N PRO A 3 21.89 34.67 8.13
CA PRO A 3 21.16 33.43 8.33
C PRO A 3 21.94 32.48 9.24
N SER A 4 21.23 31.80 10.14
CA SER A 4 21.83 30.87 11.11
C SER A 4 22.64 29.78 10.42
N ALA A 5 23.63 29.21 11.10
CA ALA A 5 24.44 28.10 10.57
C ALA A 5 23.56 26.91 10.08
N LEU A 6 22.44 26.67 10.77
CA LEU A 6 21.47 25.67 10.39
C LEU A 6 20.79 25.97 9.03
N ALA A 7 20.41 27.22 8.79
CA ALA A 7 19.84 27.66 7.53
C ALA A 7 20.84 27.49 6.36
N ARG A 8 22.12 27.79 6.59
CA ARG A 8 23.19 27.57 5.60
C ARG A 8 23.43 26.07 5.34
N ALA A 9 23.40 25.24 6.40
CA ALA A 9 23.55 23.79 6.26
C ALA A 9 22.37 23.16 5.50
N LEU A 10 21.14 23.60 5.76
CA LEU A 10 19.94 23.13 5.03
C LEU A 10 19.96 23.57 3.56
N VAL A 11 20.42 24.80 3.26
CA VAL A 11 20.60 25.27 1.87
C VAL A 11 21.71 24.48 1.18
N ALA A 12 22.83 24.23 1.85
CA ALA A 12 23.92 23.42 1.30
C ALA A 12 23.49 21.96 1.06
N LEU A 13 22.73 21.37 1.99
CA LEU A 13 22.15 20.03 1.82
C LEU A 13 21.14 19.99 0.67
N ALA A 14 20.29 21.00 0.54
CA ALA A 14 19.35 21.12 -0.59
C ALA A 14 20.08 21.31 -1.92
N LEU A 15 21.21 22.03 -1.95
CA LEU A 15 22.04 22.18 -3.14
C LEU A 15 22.79 20.89 -3.49
N LEU A 16 23.28 20.14 -2.49
CA LEU A 16 23.90 18.85 -2.68
C LEU A 16 22.89 17.79 -3.16
N LEU A 17 21.67 17.80 -2.62
CA LEU A 17 20.58 16.97 -3.09
C LEU A 17 20.14 17.34 -4.52
N ARG A 18 20.24 18.62 -4.92
CA ARG A 18 20.00 19.08 -6.31
C ARG A 18 21.12 18.68 -7.26
N ALA A 19 22.38 18.71 -6.83
CA ALA A 19 23.50 18.27 -7.67
C ALA A 19 23.51 16.75 -7.90
N ALA A 20 22.94 15.96 -6.97
CA ALA A 20 22.70 14.53 -7.14
C ALA A 20 21.49 14.21 -8.05
N ALA A 21 20.65 15.20 -8.37
CA ALA A 21 19.43 15.05 -9.15
C ALA A 21 19.63 15.22 -10.67
N ALA A 22 20.85 15.05 -11.17
CA ALA A 22 21.11 15.12 -12.63
C ALA A 22 20.56 13.91 -13.41
N PHE A 23 20.10 12.86 -12.72
CA PHE A 23 19.44 11.71 -13.32
C PHE A 23 18.15 11.39 -12.56
N SER A 24 17.04 11.25 -13.26
CA SER A 24 15.79 10.73 -12.70
C SER A 24 16.00 9.24 -12.37
N SER A 25 16.31 8.94 -11.12
CA SER A 25 16.44 7.56 -10.65
C SER A 25 15.09 7.05 -10.17
N PRO A 26 14.66 5.86 -10.60
CA PRO A 26 13.42 5.25 -10.10
C PRO A 26 13.44 5.10 -8.57
N TRP A 27 12.32 5.36 -7.93
CA TRP A 27 12.17 5.21 -6.50
C TRP A 27 11.09 4.19 -6.13
N PRO A 28 11.34 3.22 -5.25
CA PRO A 28 12.66 2.84 -4.70
C PRO A 28 13.64 2.39 -5.79
N LEU A 29 14.95 2.44 -5.50
CA LEU A 29 15.97 1.93 -6.42
C LEU A 29 15.70 0.47 -6.76
N PRO A 30 15.66 0.09 -8.06
CA PRO A 30 15.47 -1.29 -8.46
C PRO A 30 16.66 -2.17 -8.08
N ILE A 31 16.44 -3.49 -8.02
CA ILE A 31 17.50 -4.47 -7.72
C ILE A 31 18.63 -4.37 -8.75
N SER A 32 18.27 -4.19 -10.02
CA SER A 32 19.21 -4.02 -11.12
C SER A 32 18.73 -2.92 -12.05
N LEU A 33 19.61 -1.99 -12.36
CA LEU A 33 19.41 -0.95 -13.37
C LEU A 33 20.69 -0.84 -14.18
N SER A 34 20.60 -1.09 -15.48
CA SER A 34 21.69 -0.97 -16.43
C SER A 34 21.34 0.05 -17.49
N ALA A 35 22.04 1.18 -17.50
CA ALA A 35 22.01 2.15 -18.59
C ALA A 35 23.16 1.85 -19.55
N GLN A 36 22.87 1.52 -20.79
CA GLN A 36 23.86 1.09 -21.78
C GLN A 36 24.21 2.20 -22.78
N GLY A 37 23.55 3.38 -22.65
CA GLY A 37 23.82 4.52 -23.51
C GLY A 37 25.14 5.22 -23.15
N GLY A 38 25.90 5.61 -24.16
CA GLY A 38 27.02 6.54 -23.99
C GLY A 38 26.54 7.96 -23.65
N PRO A 39 27.45 8.90 -23.34
CA PRO A 39 27.09 10.31 -23.18
C PRO A 39 26.25 10.81 -24.36
N GLY A 40 25.08 11.41 -24.07
CA GLY A 40 24.17 11.92 -25.13
C GLY A 40 23.17 10.90 -25.70
N SER A 41 23.15 9.67 -25.22
CA SER A 41 22.12 8.69 -25.61
C SER A 41 20.80 9.02 -24.93
N VAL A 42 19.79 9.40 -25.72
CA VAL A 42 18.47 9.85 -25.24
C VAL A 42 17.38 9.18 -26.04
N ALA A 43 16.30 8.76 -25.43
CA ALA A 43 15.07 8.39 -26.10
C ALA A 43 14.00 9.47 -25.92
N THR A 44 13.49 10.05 -26.99
CA THR A 44 12.32 10.92 -26.96
C THR A 44 11.06 10.06 -27.02
N VAL A 45 10.06 10.33 -26.19
CA VAL A 45 8.78 9.62 -26.24
C VAL A 45 7.92 10.15 -27.39
N ALA A 46 7.40 9.23 -28.20
CA ALA A 46 6.54 9.59 -29.37
C ALA A 46 5.21 10.21 -28.87
N ASP A 47 4.66 11.12 -29.67
CA ASP A 47 3.34 11.72 -29.42
C ASP A 47 2.22 10.68 -29.43
N ASN A 48 2.34 9.65 -30.25
CA ASN A 48 1.41 8.51 -30.30
C ASN A 48 1.85 7.31 -29.47
N PHE A 49 2.72 7.53 -28.47
CA PHE A 49 3.16 6.46 -27.56
C PHE A 49 1.97 5.66 -27.02
N ALA A 50 2.08 4.33 -27.05
CA ALA A 50 1.04 3.45 -26.54
C ALA A 50 1.63 2.20 -25.88
N PHE A 51 0.91 1.68 -24.89
CA PHE A 51 1.13 0.33 -24.40
C PHE A 51 0.36 -0.66 -25.27
N SER A 52 0.97 -1.81 -25.51
CA SER A 52 0.34 -2.93 -26.21
C SER A 52 0.57 -4.24 -25.43
N CYS A 53 -0.27 -5.23 -25.68
CA CYS A 53 -0.06 -6.56 -25.11
C CYS A 53 0.83 -7.38 -26.06
N ASP A 54 1.87 -8.01 -25.49
CA ASP A 54 2.76 -8.90 -26.25
C ASP A 54 1.97 -10.09 -26.80
N ALA A 55 2.05 -10.33 -28.09
CA ALA A 55 1.32 -11.38 -28.81
C ALA A 55 1.95 -12.78 -28.67
N SER A 56 3.07 -12.92 -27.94
CA SER A 56 3.72 -14.22 -27.77
C SER A 56 2.86 -15.18 -26.97
N SER A 57 2.92 -16.47 -27.31
CA SER A 57 2.14 -17.53 -26.65
C SER A 57 2.50 -17.75 -25.16
N SER A 58 3.63 -17.19 -24.71
CA SER A 58 4.06 -17.24 -23.32
C SER A 58 3.40 -16.18 -22.43
N CYS A 59 2.62 -15.25 -23.03
CA CYS A 59 1.96 -14.15 -22.33
C CYS A 59 0.45 -14.39 -22.25
N ALA A 60 -0.18 -14.01 -21.16
CA ALA A 60 -1.64 -14.01 -20.99
C ALA A 60 -2.28 -12.86 -21.78
N GLN A 61 -2.22 -12.94 -23.12
CA GLN A 61 -2.58 -11.86 -24.03
C GLN A 61 -4.05 -11.43 -23.90
N ALA A 62 -4.97 -12.38 -23.82
CA ALA A 62 -6.40 -12.07 -23.72
C ALA A 62 -6.72 -11.29 -22.43
N ALA A 63 -6.12 -11.68 -21.30
CA ALA A 63 -6.25 -10.99 -20.05
C ALA A 63 -5.61 -9.59 -20.09
N CYS A 64 -4.43 -9.46 -20.68
CA CYS A 64 -3.77 -8.18 -20.84
C CYS A 64 -4.67 -7.18 -21.59
N ALA A 65 -5.24 -7.58 -22.71
CA ALA A 65 -6.05 -6.68 -23.55
C ALA A 65 -7.42 -6.33 -22.94
N ALA A 66 -8.06 -7.27 -22.26
CA ALA A 66 -9.43 -7.15 -21.79
C ALA A 66 -9.56 -6.71 -20.32
N HIS A 67 -8.56 -6.97 -19.47
CA HIS A 67 -8.67 -6.77 -18.05
C HIS A 67 -8.83 -5.30 -17.64
N PRO A 68 -9.84 -4.94 -16.79
CA PRO A 68 -10.12 -3.53 -16.44
C PRO A 68 -8.93 -2.82 -15.77
N ILE A 69 -8.21 -3.52 -14.87
CA ILE A 69 -7.04 -2.96 -14.19
C ILE A 69 -5.94 -2.62 -15.18
N VAL A 70 -5.66 -3.51 -16.14
CA VAL A 70 -4.63 -3.30 -17.17
C VAL A 70 -4.97 -2.12 -18.06
N ARG A 71 -6.21 -2.09 -18.59
CA ARG A 71 -6.68 -0.98 -19.43
C ARG A 71 -6.65 0.36 -18.73
N ALA A 72 -7.12 0.40 -17.47
CA ALA A 72 -7.07 1.63 -16.68
C ALA A 72 -5.63 2.06 -16.37
N ALA A 73 -4.71 1.09 -16.16
CA ALA A 73 -3.29 1.38 -15.99
C ALA A 73 -2.67 1.95 -17.27
N PHE A 74 -2.91 1.32 -18.44
CA PHE A 74 -2.41 1.82 -19.71
C PHE A 74 -2.85 3.26 -19.95
N ALA A 75 -4.16 3.54 -19.85
CA ALA A 75 -4.67 4.90 -20.03
C ALA A 75 -4.00 5.91 -19.08
N ARG A 76 -3.83 5.54 -17.80
CA ARG A 76 -3.22 6.40 -16.79
C ARG A 76 -1.74 6.69 -17.07
N TYR A 77 -0.97 5.67 -17.46
CA TYR A 77 0.45 5.83 -17.73
C TYR A 77 0.73 6.41 -19.10
N GLU A 78 -0.08 6.11 -20.12
CA GLU A 78 0.01 6.80 -21.42
C GLU A 78 -0.17 8.31 -21.26
N ALA A 79 -1.13 8.74 -20.44
CA ALA A 79 -1.32 10.15 -20.13
C ALA A 79 -0.09 10.79 -19.45
N ARG A 80 0.72 10.02 -18.70
CA ARG A 80 1.98 10.50 -18.12
C ARG A 80 3.14 10.50 -19.13
N MET A 81 3.15 9.56 -20.06
CA MET A 81 4.21 9.39 -21.04
C MET A 81 4.12 10.37 -22.20
N ARG A 82 2.92 10.66 -22.70
CA ARG A 82 2.73 11.47 -23.93
C ARG A 82 3.06 12.95 -23.70
N PRO A 83 3.81 13.58 -24.63
CA PRO A 83 4.15 15.01 -24.54
C PRO A 83 2.94 15.95 -24.52
N SER A 84 1.91 15.62 -25.32
CA SER A 84 0.68 16.41 -25.45
C SER A 84 -0.34 16.26 -24.32
N SER A 85 -0.10 15.36 -23.38
CA SER A 85 -1.01 15.17 -22.28
C SER A 85 -0.90 16.33 -21.28
N PRO A 86 -2.04 16.87 -20.77
CA PRO A 86 -1.99 17.87 -19.71
C PRO A 86 -1.26 17.25 -18.51
N PRO A 87 -0.51 18.04 -17.73
CA PRO A 87 0.06 17.55 -16.49
C PRO A 87 -1.06 16.99 -15.62
N LEU A 88 -0.80 15.83 -14.99
CA LEU A 88 -1.75 15.32 -13.99
C LEU A 88 -2.04 16.45 -13.00
N PRO A 89 -3.30 16.63 -12.57
CA PRO A 89 -3.61 17.60 -11.54
C PRO A 89 -2.67 17.33 -10.37
N PRO A 90 -2.03 18.35 -9.80
CA PRO A 90 -1.20 18.18 -8.64
C PRO A 90 -2.03 17.47 -7.59
N LEU A 91 -1.50 16.37 -7.01
CA LEU A 91 -2.05 15.86 -5.78
C LEU A 91 -2.12 17.06 -4.85
N SER A 92 -3.29 17.43 -4.38
CA SER A 92 -3.55 18.67 -3.63
C SER A 92 -2.92 18.66 -2.22
N ILE A 93 -1.75 18.07 -2.09
CA ILE A 93 -0.93 18.09 -0.89
C ILE A 93 0.31 18.94 -1.19
N GLY A 94 0.20 20.24 -0.93
CA GLY A 94 1.35 21.10 -0.71
C GLY A 94 2.11 21.59 -1.93
N ASP A 95 1.55 22.57 -2.58
CA ASP A 95 2.18 23.41 -3.62
C ASP A 95 3.23 24.37 -3.01
N THR A 96 4.27 23.84 -2.35
CA THR A 96 5.24 24.71 -1.64
C THR A 96 6.73 24.47 -1.98
N LEU A 97 7.09 23.58 -2.91
CA LEU A 97 8.52 23.32 -3.18
C LEU A 97 8.99 23.39 -4.64
N ALA A 98 8.28 24.00 -5.55
CA ALA A 98 8.73 24.10 -6.93
C ALA A 98 8.57 25.49 -7.57
N ARG A 99 9.34 26.47 -7.16
CA ARG A 99 9.67 27.63 -8.01
C ARG A 99 11.06 28.14 -7.68
N GLY A 100 12.04 27.65 -8.41
CA GLY A 100 13.40 28.22 -8.46
C GLY A 100 13.94 28.07 -9.86
N ARG A 101 13.71 29.09 -10.70
CA ARG A 101 14.30 29.25 -12.02
C ARG A 101 15.79 29.48 -11.86
N ILE A 102 16.60 28.70 -12.57
CA ILE A 102 18.03 29.00 -12.73
C ILE A 102 18.32 29.01 -14.23
N ASP A 103 18.63 30.19 -14.73
CA ASP A 103 19.18 30.39 -16.07
C ASP A 103 20.64 29.93 -16.06
N GLY A 104 20.95 28.84 -16.75
CA GLY A 104 22.29 28.32 -16.95
C GLY A 104 22.71 28.42 -18.42
N GLY A 105 23.69 29.26 -18.66
CA GLY A 105 24.25 29.47 -20.00
C GLY A 105 24.87 28.20 -20.60
N GLY A 106 24.57 27.93 -21.86
CA GLY A 106 25.06 26.79 -22.61
C GLY A 106 26.54 26.89 -22.93
N VAL A 107 27.23 25.77 -22.82
CA VAL A 107 28.55 25.52 -23.41
C VAL A 107 28.31 24.66 -24.64
N GLY A 108 28.63 25.15 -25.82
CA GLY A 108 28.50 24.42 -27.08
C GLY A 108 29.40 23.18 -27.11
N GLY A 109 28.78 22.01 -27.23
CA GLY A 109 29.44 20.73 -27.40
C GLY A 109 29.13 20.16 -28.82
N VAL A 110 30.04 19.36 -29.33
CA VAL A 110 29.98 18.59 -30.56
C VAL A 110 28.60 17.91 -30.66
N GLY A 111 27.92 18.10 -31.81
CA GLY A 111 26.53 17.69 -31.99
C GLY A 111 26.29 16.22 -31.62
N ASP A 112 25.44 16.04 -30.63
CA ASP A 112 24.94 14.71 -30.21
C ASP A 112 24.15 14.09 -31.38
N PRO A 113 24.22 12.75 -31.55
CA PRO A 113 23.37 12.07 -32.51
C PRO A 113 21.90 12.40 -32.23
N PRO A 114 21.04 12.51 -33.26
CA PRO A 114 19.62 12.78 -33.05
C PRO A 114 19.06 11.74 -32.07
N PRO A 115 18.23 12.14 -31.10
CA PRO A 115 17.64 11.22 -30.14
C PRO A 115 16.76 10.20 -30.87
N GLY A 116 16.88 8.95 -30.53
CA GLY A 116 15.94 7.91 -30.96
C GLY A 116 14.54 8.16 -30.39
N VAL A 117 13.55 7.45 -30.89
CA VAL A 117 12.15 7.64 -30.54
C VAL A 117 11.59 6.37 -29.92
N LEU A 118 11.22 6.43 -28.61
CA LEU A 118 10.48 5.38 -27.93
C LEU A 118 9.00 5.44 -28.35
N THR A 119 8.57 4.49 -29.20
CA THR A 119 7.24 4.49 -29.82
C THR A 119 6.16 3.83 -28.93
N GLY A 120 6.54 2.99 -28.00
CA GLY A 120 5.62 2.30 -27.11
C GLY A 120 6.31 1.24 -26.25
N VAL A 121 5.54 0.48 -25.48
CA VAL A 121 6.02 -0.66 -24.72
C VAL A 121 5.08 -1.85 -24.85
N ALA A 122 5.62 -2.99 -25.28
CA ALA A 122 4.90 -4.27 -25.31
C ALA A 122 4.91 -4.90 -23.91
N VAL A 123 3.73 -5.22 -23.40
CA VAL A 123 3.53 -5.77 -22.05
C VAL A 123 3.21 -7.26 -22.14
N CYS A 124 3.99 -8.08 -21.43
CA CYS A 124 3.78 -9.52 -21.27
C CYS A 124 3.40 -9.82 -19.82
N LEU A 125 2.19 -10.32 -19.59
CA LEU A 125 1.73 -10.84 -18.31
C LEU A 125 1.89 -12.35 -18.27
N GLY A 126 2.39 -12.89 -17.15
CA GLY A 126 2.50 -14.34 -16.93
C GLY A 126 1.19 -14.98 -16.50
N SER A 127 0.27 -14.20 -15.91
CA SER A 127 -1.01 -14.67 -15.38
C SER A 127 -2.11 -13.62 -15.54
N ASP A 128 -3.35 -14.09 -15.64
CA ASP A 128 -4.57 -13.29 -15.60
C ASP A 128 -5.22 -13.23 -14.20
N ASP A 129 -4.59 -13.84 -13.20
CA ASP A 129 -5.07 -13.81 -11.81
C ASP A 129 -5.00 -12.38 -11.28
N ASP A 130 -6.16 -11.84 -10.90
CA ASP A 130 -6.32 -10.53 -10.28
C ASP A 130 -6.41 -10.57 -8.75
N THR A 131 -6.06 -11.71 -8.15
CA THR A 131 -6.01 -11.87 -6.70
C THR A 131 -4.85 -11.07 -6.13
N LEU A 132 -5.17 -10.04 -5.34
CA LEU A 132 -4.19 -9.21 -4.66
C LEU A 132 -4.09 -9.63 -3.19
N GLY A 133 -2.98 -10.22 -2.81
CA GLY A 133 -2.75 -10.74 -1.45
C GLY A 133 -1.31 -10.53 -0.99
N SER A 134 -1.00 -11.05 0.19
CA SER A 134 0.34 -10.95 0.80
C SER A 134 1.43 -11.70 0.04
N ALA A 135 1.05 -12.69 -0.78
CA ALA A 135 1.94 -13.52 -1.60
C ALA A 135 1.99 -13.10 -3.07
N THR A 136 1.34 -12.00 -3.45
CA THR A 136 1.34 -11.49 -4.83
C THR A 136 2.77 -11.20 -5.29
N ASP A 137 3.15 -11.77 -6.43
CA ASP A 137 4.44 -11.50 -7.06
C ASP A 137 4.40 -10.14 -7.78
N GLU A 138 5.15 -9.18 -7.25
CA GLU A 138 5.25 -7.82 -7.78
C GLU A 138 6.55 -7.61 -8.58
N SER A 139 7.26 -8.70 -8.94
CA SER A 139 8.48 -8.61 -9.74
C SER A 139 8.20 -8.21 -11.19
N TYR A 140 9.18 -7.62 -11.86
CA TYR A 140 9.10 -7.26 -13.26
C TYR A 140 10.49 -7.10 -13.90
N SER A 141 10.53 -7.17 -15.23
CA SER A 141 11.64 -6.71 -16.05
C SER A 141 11.15 -5.70 -17.07
N LEU A 142 11.92 -4.64 -17.24
CA LEU A 142 11.60 -3.52 -18.15
C LEU A 142 12.81 -3.22 -19.02
N VAL A 143 12.60 -3.08 -20.33
CA VAL A 143 13.60 -2.59 -21.28
C VAL A 143 13.00 -1.40 -22.00
N ALA A 144 13.66 -0.25 -21.92
CA ALA A 144 13.34 0.93 -22.69
C ALA A 144 14.54 1.22 -23.63
N PRO A 145 14.44 0.91 -24.93
CA PRO A 145 15.50 1.19 -25.89
C PRO A 145 15.58 2.70 -26.17
N ASN A 146 16.63 3.12 -26.83
CA ASN A 146 16.73 4.50 -27.33
C ASN A 146 15.87 4.75 -28.58
N ASP A 147 15.51 3.69 -29.32
CA ASP A 147 14.66 3.78 -30.53
C ASP A 147 13.76 2.54 -30.61
N GLY A 148 12.53 2.74 -31.16
CA GLY A 148 11.54 1.69 -31.33
C GLY A 148 10.69 1.39 -30.08
N ALA A 149 10.23 0.14 -29.97
CA ALA A 149 9.36 -0.28 -28.88
C ALA A 149 10.13 -0.95 -27.74
N GLY A 150 9.79 -0.61 -26.51
CA GLY A 150 10.27 -1.27 -25.29
C GLY A 150 9.48 -2.54 -24.94
N ALA A 151 9.91 -3.21 -23.87
CA ALA A 151 9.26 -4.41 -23.36
C ALA A 151 9.15 -4.36 -21.84
N LEU A 152 7.98 -4.76 -21.31
CA LEU A 152 7.71 -4.94 -19.90
C LEU A 152 7.17 -6.35 -19.68
N ARG A 153 7.84 -7.15 -18.85
CA ARG A 153 7.41 -8.50 -18.49
C ARG A 153 7.17 -8.59 -16.98
N ALA A 154 6.05 -9.17 -16.58
CA ALA A 154 5.72 -9.35 -15.18
C ALA A 154 4.92 -10.66 -14.98
N PRO A 155 5.15 -11.42 -13.89
CA PRO A 155 4.37 -12.61 -13.56
C PRO A 155 2.89 -12.28 -13.30
N SER A 156 2.63 -11.10 -12.71
CA SER A 156 1.28 -10.63 -12.36
C SER A 156 1.00 -9.23 -12.90
N MET A 157 -0.27 -8.86 -12.98
CA MET A 157 -0.65 -7.49 -13.32
C MET A 157 -0.16 -6.46 -12.29
N PHE A 158 0.05 -6.88 -11.04
CA PHE A 158 0.56 -6.00 -9.99
C PHE A 158 2.06 -5.74 -10.15
N GLY A 159 2.84 -6.72 -10.60
CA GLY A 159 4.23 -6.51 -11.04
C GLY A 159 4.30 -5.57 -12.24
N MET A 160 3.38 -5.73 -13.20
CA MET A 160 3.25 -4.78 -14.31
C MET A 160 3.03 -3.34 -13.83
N LEU A 161 2.14 -3.11 -12.86
CA LEU A 161 1.91 -1.77 -12.31
C LEU A 161 3.19 -1.16 -11.75
N ARG A 162 4.05 -1.95 -11.08
CA ARG A 162 5.35 -1.47 -10.57
C ARG A 162 6.32 -1.14 -11.71
N GLY A 163 6.31 -1.93 -12.77
CA GLY A 163 7.10 -1.67 -13.97
C GLY A 163 6.67 -0.41 -14.73
N LEU A 164 5.36 -0.20 -14.87
CA LEU A 164 4.80 1.03 -15.47
C LEU A 164 5.17 2.27 -14.64
N GLU A 165 5.13 2.18 -13.32
CA GLU A 165 5.57 3.28 -12.46
C GLU A 165 7.06 3.57 -12.62
N THR A 166 7.90 2.52 -12.69
CA THR A 166 9.33 2.69 -12.98
C THR A 166 9.57 3.38 -14.31
N LEU A 167 8.89 2.96 -15.38
CA LEU A 167 9.02 3.59 -16.69
C LEU A 167 8.67 5.09 -16.63
N ALA A 168 7.58 5.44 -15.92
CA ALA A 168 7.18 6.83 -15.77
C ALA A 168 8.16 7.65 -14.92
N GLN A 169 8.84 7.01 -13.95
CA GLN A 169 9.88 7.65 -13.13
C GLN A 169 11.22 7.82 -13.87
N LEU A 170 11.45 7.09 -14.95
CA LEU A 170 12.62 7.26 -15.82
C LEU A 170 12.51 8.51 -16.71
N LEU A 171 11.32 9.09 -16.85
CA LEU A 171 11.15 10.34 -17.59
C LEU A 171 11.90 11.48 -16.91
N ASP A 172 12.60 12.27 -17.71
CA ASP A 172 13.24 13.47 -17.21
C ASP A 172 12.22 14.47 -16.67
N ALA A 173 12.61 15.16 -15.60
CA ALA A 173 11.75 16.17 -15.00
C ALA A 173 11.53 17.34 -15.98
N PRO A 174 10.34 17.96 -16.02
CA PRO A 174 10.10 19.15 -16.80
C PRO A 174 11.11 20.24 -16.49
N GLY A 175 11.75 20.82 -17.52
CA GLY A 175 12.77 21.85 -17.37
C GLY A 175 14.18 21.32 -17.09
N THR A 176 14.41 20.02 -17.26
CA THR A 176 15.78 19.46 -17.27
C THR A 176 16.55 20.07 -18.45
N ALA A 177 17.82 20.44 -18.22
CA ALA A 177 18.67 21.00 -19.26
C ALA A 177 18.80 20.04 -20.45
N GLY A 178 18.63 20.55 -21.65
CA GLY A 178 18.64 19.76 -22.87
C GLY A 178 17.30 19.14 -23.28
N VAL A 179 16.28 19.22 -22.44
CA VAL A 179 14.90 18.76 -22.73
C VAL A 179 14.11 19.93 -23.33
N ALA A 180 13.62 19.77 -24.55
CA ALA A 180 12.78 20.78 -25.19
C ALA A 180 11.48 21.01 -24.38
N PRO A 181 10.94 22.24 -24.33
CA PRO A 181 9.67 22.50 -23.64
C PRO A 181 8.54 21.59 -24.19
N GLY A 182 7.86 20.89 -23.33
CA GLY A 182 6.79 19.95 -23.65
C GLY A 182 7.24 18.56 -24.13
N ALA A 183 8.53 18.35 -24.40
CA ALA A 183 9.04 17.02 -24.74
C ALA A 183 9.07 16.12 -23.50
N ARG A 184 8.91 14.81 -23.72
CA ARG A 184 9.13 13.75 -22.76
C ARG A 184 10.30 12.90 -23.23
N GLN A 185 11.29 12.68 -22.38
CA GLN A 185 12.46 11.90 -22.80
C GLN A 185 13.03 11.11 -21.62
N ILE A 186 13.83 10.10 -21.94
CA ILE A 186 14.57 9.26 -21.01
C ILE A 186 16.05 9.41 -21.33
N SER A 187 16.78 10.22 -20.57
CA SER A 187 18.21 10.46 -20.76
C SER A 187 19.11 9.27 -20.41
N MET A 188 18.55 8.22 -19.82
CA MET A 188 19.28 6.98 -19.50
C MET A 188 19.10 5.89 -20.56
N ALA A 189 18.35 6.13 -21.65
CA ALA A 189 18.10 5.11 -22.66
C ALA A 189 19.35 4.80 -23.50
N PRO A 190 19.59 3.53 -23.92
CA PRO A 190 18.77 2.38 -23.58
C PRO A 190 18.96 1.95 -22.12
N VAL A 191 17.88 1.59 -21.45
CA VAL A 191 17.91 1.17 -20.05
C VAL A 191 17.20 -0.17 -19.88
N ALA A 192 17.79 -1.04 -19.08
CA ALA A 192 17.20 -2.30 -18.64
C ALA A 192 17.09 -2.32 -17.12
N VAL A 193 15.92 -2.72 -16.62
CA VAL A 193 15.61 -2.81 -15.20
C VAL A 193 15.10 -4.22 -14.88
N GLN A 194 15.59 -4.80 -13.78
CA GLN A 194 15.00 -5.96 -13.14
C GLN A 194 14.74 -5.59 -11.70
N ASP A 195 13.53 -5.81 -11.22
CA ASP A 195 13.15 -5.39 -9.89
C ASP A 195 12.11 -6.32 -9.25
N ALA A 196 12.17 -6.40 -7.94
CA ALA A 196 11.21 -7.07 -7.09
C ALA A 196 11.22 -6.41 -5.70
N PRO A 197 10.09 -6.35 -5.00
CA PRO A 197 10.08 -5.79 -3.66
C PRO A 197 10.95 -6.62 -2.69
N ARG A 198 11.81 -5.94 -1.94
CA ARG A 198 12.59 -6.58 -0.87
C ARG A 198 11.69 -7.06 0.29
N PHE A 199 10.59 -6.33 0.55
CA PHE A 199 9.63 -6.64 1.60
C PHE A 199 8.25 -6.81 0.98
N SER A 200 7.56 -7.89 1.32
CA SER A 200 6.20 -8.16 0.88
C SER A 200 5.15 -7.25 1.54
N TYR A 201 5.48 -6.65 2.69
CA TYR A 201 4.63 -5.70 3.41
C TYR A 201 5.26 -4.31 3.37
N ARG A 202 4.61 -3.36 2.68
CA ARG A 202 5.03 -1.97 2.53
C ARG A 202 3.80 -1.08 2.70
N GLY A 203 3.43 -0.82 3.96
CA GLY A 203 2.17 -0.19 4.32
C GLY A 203 2.32 1.19 4.95
N LEU A 204 1.26 1.96 4.86
CA LEU A 204 1.02 3.20 5.59
C LEU A 204 -0.29 3.06 6.35
N LEU A 205 -0.31 3.51 7.60
CA LEU A 205 -1.53 3.63 8.38
C LEU A 205 -2.10 5.04 8.26
N ILE A 206 -3.43 5.12 8.03
CA ILE A 206 -4.20 6.34 8.21
C ILE A 206 -5.24 6.12 9.31
N ASP A 207 -5.53 7.16 10.08
CA ASP A 207 -6.49 7.13 11.18
C ASP A 207 -7.64 8.08 10.88
N SER A 208 -8.76 7.52 10.43
CA SER A 208 -9.98 8.27 10.17
C SER A 208 -11.02 8.18 11.29
N ALA A 209 -10.70 7.41 12.33
CA ALA A 209 -11.52 7.34 13.54
C ALA A 209 -11.31 8.56 14.43
N ARG A 210 -10.05 9.00 14.66
CA ARG A 210 -9.76 10.20 15.45
C ARG A 210 -10.03 11.48 14.67
N HIS A 211 -9.73 11.47 13.37
CA HIS A 211 -9.98 12.59 12.46
C HIS A 211 -10.57 12.07 11.16
N PHE A 212 -11.84 12.36 10.91
CA PHE A 212 -12.49 11.94 9.66
C PHE A 212 -11.76 12.51 8.44
N LEU A 213 -11.49 11.65 7.47
CA LEU A 213 -10.85 12.02 6.20
C LEU A 213 -11.87 11.83 5.07
N PRO A 214 -12.11 12.84 4.21
CA PRO A 214 -12.94 12.65 3.02
C PRO A 214 -12.40 11.54 2.12
N VAL A 215 -13.28 10.84 1.41
CA VAL A 215 -12.93 9.74 0.50
C VAL A 215 -11.86 10.17 -0.50
N GLU A 216 -11.97 11.37 -1.09
CA GLU A 216 -10.99 11.92 -2.04
C GLU A 216 -9.59 11.99 -1.45
N THR A 217 -9.46 12.35 -0.17
CA THR A 217 -8.18 12.37 0.54
C THR A 217 -7.59 10.97 0.65
N ILE A 218 -8.43 9.97 0.95
CA ILE A 218 -8.01 8.57 1.04
C ILE A 218 -7.56 8.04 -0.33
N LEU A 219 -8.30 8.37 -1.40
CA LEU A 219 -7.91 8.02 -2.77
C LEU A 219 -6.56 8.67 -3.15
N GLY A 220 -6.33 9.93 -2.74
CA GLY A 220 -5.05 10.61 -2.91
C GLY A 220 -3.90 9.90 -2.17
N VAL A 221 -4.15 9.39 -0.96
CA VAL A 221 -3.17 8.57 -0.21
C VAL A 221 -2.88 7.26 -0.95
N VAL A 222 -3.90 6.61 -1.51
CA VAL A 222 -3.72 5.38 -2.31
C VAL A 222 -2.86 5.66 -3.55
N ASP A 223 -3.07 6.77 -4.24
CA ASP A 223 -2.23 7.16 -5.38
C ASP A 223 -0.78 7.42 -4.94
N ALA A 224 -0.56 8.09 -3.81
CA ALA A 224 0.78 8.31 -3.26
C ALA A 224 1.49 6.99 -2.88
N LEU A 225 0.75 6.02 -2.33
CA LEU A 225 1.26 4.67 -2.07
C LEU A 225 1.68 3.98 -3.37
N ALA A 226 0.86 4.05 -4.41
CA ALA A 226 1.17 3.46 -5.71
C ALA A 226 2.42 4.09 -6.35
N LEU A 227 2.54 5.42 -6.33
CA LEU A 227 3.71 6.16 -6.81
C LEU A 227 5.00 5.78 -6.08
N SER A 228 4.90 5.46 -4.79
CA SER A 228 6.02 5.02 -3.96
C SER A 228 6.23 3.49 -3.97
N LYS A 229 5.47 2.76 -4.81
CA LYS A 229 5.46 1.29 -4.89
C LYS A 229 5.14 0.61 -3.55
N MET A 230 4.47 1.29 -2.65
CA MET A 230 3.88 0.67 -1.46
C MET A 230 2.65 -0.14 -1.85
N ASN A 231 2.30 -1.16 -1.06
CA ASN A 231 1.28 -2.13 -1.46
C ASN A 231 0.19 -2.37 -0.42
N LEU A 232 0.16 -1.55 0.64
CA LEU A 232 -0.84 -1.74 1.68
C LEU A 232 -1.24 -0.41 2.32
N LEU A 233 -2.54 -0.16 2.36
CA LEU A 233 -3.19 0.84 3.20
C LEU A 233 -3.72 0.15 4.44
N HIS A 234 -3.16 0.46 5.61
CA HIS A 234 -3.73 0.10 6.90
C HIS A 234 -4.71 1.22 7.28
N TRP A 235 -6.00 0.91 7.21
CA TRP A 235 -7.05 1.90 7.43
C TRP A 235 -7.70 1.73 8.79
N HIS A 236 -7.29 2.57 9.77
CA HIS A 236 -7.86 2.61 11.10
C HIS A 236 -9.23 3.33 11.03
N LEU A 237 -10.28 2.53 10.88
CA LEU A 237 -11.65 3.00 10.60
C LEU A 237 -12.43 3.33 11.86
N VAL A 238 -12.23 2.58 12.94
CA VAL A 238 -13.05 2.64 14.15
C VAL A 238 -12.17 2.67 15.39
N ASP A 239 -12.45 3.62 16.27
CA ASP A 239 -11.85 3.70 17.60
C ASP A 239 -12.85 4.29 18.61
N ALA A 240 -12.40 4.49 19.85
CA ALA A 240 -13.18 5.08 20.95
C ALA A 240 -13.81 6.43 20.60
N GLN A 241 -13.12 7.25 19.82
CA GLN A 241 -13.54 8.61 19.51
C GLN A 241 -14.67 8.66 18.51
N SER A 242 -14.66 7.77 17.49
CA SER A 242 -15.76 7.72 16.53
C SER A 242 -15.89 6.37 15.82
N PHE A 243 -17.11 6.15 15.28
CA PHE A 243 -17.47 5.02 14.45
C PHE A 243 -17.97 5.50 13.09
N PRO A 244 -17.09 5.97 12.20
CA PRO A 244 -17.51 6.50 10.89
C PRO A 244 -17.77 5.40 9.85
N CYS A 245 -17.75 4.12 10.23
CA CYS A 245 -17.93 2.99 9.32
C CYS A 245 -19.41 2.64 9.21
N GLY A 246 -20.04 2.94 8.08
CA GLY A 246 -21.42 2.56 7.78
C GLY A 246 -21.56 1.04 7.64
N SER A 247 -22.64 0.50 8.21
CA SER A 247 -23.02 -0.90 8.14
C SER A 247 -24.50 -1.02 7.80
N ALA A 248 -24.85 -1.84 6.84
CA ALA A 248 -26.24 -2.13 6.52
C ALA A 248 -26.86 -3.10 7.55
N ALA A 249 -26.04 -3.99 8.11
CA ALA A 249 -26.48 -4.94 9.14
C ALA A 249 -26.66 -4.27 10.51
N LEU A 250 -25.94 -3.17 10.79
CA LEU A 250 -25.89 -2.47 12.09
C LEU A 250 -25.80 -0.95 11.87
N PRO A 251 -26.81 -0.32 11.25
CA PRO A 251 -26.76 1.11 10.90
C PRO A 251 -26.65 2.01 12.13
N GLU A 252 -27.12 1.57 13.28
CA GLU A 252 -27.06 2.27 14.56
C GLU A 252 -25.65 2.55 15.05
N LEU A 253 -24.64 1.76 14.62
CA LEU A 253 -23.24 1.96 15.02
C LEU A 253 -22.73 3.32 14.52
N ALA A 254 -22.84 3.58 13.23
CA ALA A 254 -22.44 4.86 12.65
C ALA A 254 -23.40 5.99 13.04
N ALA A 255 -24.72 5.72 13.07
CA ALA A 255 -25.72 6.74 13.41
C ALA A 255 -25.52 7.33 14.82
N LYS A 256 -25.02 6.54 15.77
CA LYS A 256 -24.74 6.99 17.15
C LYS A 256 -23.27 7.26 17.40
N GLY A 257 -22.39 6.69 16.56
CA GLY A 257 -20.95 6.64 16.76
C GLY A 257 -20.13 7.60 15.94
N ALA A 258 -20.63 8.11 14.82
CA ALA A 258 -19.92 9.11 14.03
C ALA A 258 -19.94 10.49 14.70
N TYR A 259 -18.95 11.32 14.37
CA TYR A 259 -18.92 12.71 14.82
C TYR A 259 -20.08 13.53 14.27
N ASP A 260 -20.49 13.25 13.02
CA ASP A 260 -21.56 13.92 12.31
C ASP A 260 -22.11 12.97 11.24
N PRO A 261 -23.39 13.04 10.85
CA PRO A 261 -23.94 12.23 9.77
C PRO A 261 -23.21 12.37 8.43
N SER A 262 -22.56 13.52 8.17
CA SER A 262 -21.71 13.74 7.00
C SER A 262 -20.30 13.14 7.12
N ALA A 263 -19.90 12.71 8.33
CA ALA A 263 -18.61 12.09 8.63
C ALA A 263 -18.76 10.56 8.75
N VAL A 264 -19.39 9.94 7.75
CA VAL A 264 -19.62 8.49 7.68
C VAL A 264 -19.26 8.00 6.30
N TYR A 265 -18.49 6.91 6.24
CA TYR A 265 -18.27 6.15 5.00
C TYR A 265 -19.43 5.18 4.81
N SER A 266 -20.20 5.33 3.76
CA SER A 266 -21.21 4.34 3.39
C SER A 266 -20.54 3.00 3.00
N PRO A 267 -21.27 1.87 3.02
CA PRO A 267 -20.76 0.60 2.50
C PRO A 267 -20.25 0.71 1.06
N GLN A 268 -20.85 1.59 0.25
CA GLN A 268 -20.41 1.84 -1.11
C GLN A 268 -19.07 2.60 -1.14
N ASP A 269 -18.89 3.64 -0.32
CA ASP A 269 -17.63 4.37 -0.21
C ASP A 269 -16.47 3.43 0.18
N LEU A 270 -16.72 2.53 1.14
CA LEU A 270 -15.75 1.52 1.56
C LEU A 270 -15.37 0.60 0.39
N ALA A 271 -16.38 0.10 -0.35
CA ALA A 271 -16.16 -0.77 -1.50
C ALA A 271 -15.41 -0.05 -2.63
N ASP A 272 -15.75 1.22 -2.89
CA ASP A 272 -15.11 2.04 -3.92
C ASP A 272 -13.63 2.30 -3.59
N VAL A 273 -13.30 2.59 -2.33
CA VAL A 273 -11.91 2.73 -1.88
C VAL A 273 -11.14 1.42 -2.07
N VAL A 274 -11.72 0.28 -1.71
CA VAL A 274 -11.08 -1.03 -1.88
C VAL A 274 -10.84 -1.34 -3.36
N ALA A 275 -11.84 -1.12 -4.22
CA ALA A 275 -11.72 -1.35 -5.67
C ALA A 275 -10.69 -0.40 -6.31
N TYR A 276 -10.71 0.88 -5.91
CA TYR A 276 -9.74 1.87 -6.37
C TYR A 276 -8.32 1.47 -5.98
N ALA A 277 -8.09 1.10 -4.72
CA ALA A 277 -6.80 0.66 -4.22
C ALA A 277 -6.30 -0.59 -4.96
N LYS A 278 -7.16 -1.59 -5.16
CA LYS A 278 -6.82 -2.79 -5.94
C LYS A 278 -6.35 -2.43 -7.35
N SER A 279 -6.99 -1.46 -8.00
CA SER A 279 -6.60 -1.00 -9.35
C SER A 279 -5.23 -0.33 -9.41
N ARG A 280 -4.61 -0.02 -8.26
CA ARG A 280 -3.25 0.53 -8.08
C ARG A 280 -2.29 -0.50 -7.48
N GLY A 281 -2.73 -1.72 -7.25
CA GLY A 281 -1.93 -2.75 -6.59
C GLY A 281 -1.70 -2.45 -5.10
N VAL A 282 -2.66 -1.78 -4.47
CA VAL A 282 -2.66 -1.48 -3.03
C VAL A 282 -3.77 -2.28 -2.37
N ARG A 283 -3.42 -3.10 -1.37
CA ARG A 283 -4.37 -3.81 -0.52
C ARG A 283 -4.92 -2.84 0.53
N VAL A 284 -6.15 -3.05 0.97
CA VAL A 284 -6.72 -2.29 2.09
C VAL A 284 -6.98 -3.24 3.24
N MET A 285 -6.19 -3.10 4.30
CA MET A 285 -6.36 -3.82 5.56
C MET A 285 -7.09 -2.91 6.54
N PRO A 286 -8.37 -3.17 6.84
CA PRO A 286 -9.11 -2.34 7.77
C PRO A 286 -8.74 -2.66 9.20
N GLU A 287 -8.75 -1.64 10.04
CA GLU A 287 -8.70 -1.78 11.49
C GLU A 287 -10.02 -1.33 12.10
N PHE A 288 -10.62 -2.26 12.83
CA PHE A 288 -11.78 -2.00 13.68
C PHE A 288 -11.33 -2.23 15.12
N ASP A 289 -11.02 -1.16 15.84
CA ASP A 289 -10.59 -1.30 17.23
C ASP A 289 -11.75 -1.80 18.09
N VAL A 290 -11.74 -3.11 18.28
CA VAL A 290 -12.72 -3.84 19.08
C VAL A 290 -12.10 -4.12 20.42
N ARG A 291 -12.36 -3.30 21.42
CA ARG A 291 -11.76 -3.44 22.76
C ARG A 291 -12.49 -4.50 23.56
N THR A 292 -12.09 -5.76 23.38
CA THR A 292 -12.64 -6.89 24.14
C THR A 292 -11.54 -7.86 24.58
N VAL A 293 -11.74 -8.55 25.70
CA VAL A 293 -10.92 -9.71 26.05
C VAL A 293 -11.44 -10.90 25.26
N LEU A 294 -10.90 -11.17 24.07
CA LEU A 294 -11.14 -12.42 23.36
C LEU A 294 -10.48 -13.58 24.12
N ILE A 295 -11.06 -13.97 25.25
CA ILE A 295 -10.78 -15.25 25.88
C ILE A 295 -11.60 -16.29 25.11
N MET A 296 -11.05 -16.71 23.97
CA MET A 296 -11.63 -17.83 23.24
C MET A 296 -11.55 -19.08 24.11
N SER A 297 -12.68 -19.48 24.69
CA SER A 297 -12.84 -20.83 25.20
C SER A 297 -12.76 -21.78 24.02
N PRO A 298 -11.86 -22.79 24.04
CA PRO A 298 -11.76 -23.77 22.95
C PRO A 298 -13.08 -24.50 22.68
N ALA A 299 -13.98 -24.57 23.67
CA ALA A 299 -15.27 -25.26 23.56
C ALA A 299 -16.30 -24.56 22.68
N ARG A 300 -16.20 -23.22 22.49
CA ARG A 300 -17.13 -22.46 21.63
C ARG A 300 -16.63 -22.22 20.20
N ALA A 301 -15.36 -22.51 19.93
CA ALA A 301 -14.75 -22.36 18.59
C ALA A 301 -15.28 -23.37 17.55
N HIS A 302 -16.05 -24.38 17.95
CA HIS A 302 -16.50 -25.47 17.06
C HIS A 302 -17.83 -25.21 16.35
N SER A 303 -18.52 -24.10 16.62
CA SER A 303 -19.82 -23.84 16.02
C SER A 303 -19.78 -22.55 15.17
N ARG A 304 -19.71 -22.71 13.87
CA ARG A 304 -19.95 -21.68 12.83
C ARG A 304 -18.96 -20.52 12.65
N SER A 305 -17.89 -20.43 13.43
CA SER A 305 -16.92 -19.30 13.36
C SER A 305 -15.63 -19.60 12.60
N ALA A 306 -15.53 -20.78 11.97
CA ALA A 306 -14.30 -21.23 11.31
C ALA A 306 -13.87 -20.36 10.11
N LEU A 307 -14.81 -19.66 9.47
CA LEU A 307 -14.50 -18.74 8.37
C LEU A 307 -13.92 -17.42 8.86
N LEU A 308 -14.40 -16.90 10.01
CA LEU A 308 -13.80 -15.69 10.62
C LEU A 308 -12.41 -15.96 11.17
N THR A 309 -12.19 -17.12 11.81
CA THR A 309 -10.90 -17.49 12.43
C THR A 309 -9.76 -17.68 11.43
N ARG A 310 -10.06 -17.97 10.17
CA ARG A 310 -9.02 -18.16 9.16
C ARG A 310 -8.47 -16.84 8.62
N ARG A 311 -9.23 -15.74 8.74
CA ARG A 311 -8.83 -14.39 8.32
C ARG A 311 -8.41 -13.47 9.46
N LEU A 312 -8.69 -13.87 10.71
CA LEU A 312 -8.34 -13.10 11.89
C LEU A 312 -6.99 -13.58 12.43
N LEU A 313 -5.90 -12.95 12.01
CA LEU A 313 -4.61 -13.09 12.69
C LEU A 313 -4.69 -12.33 14.01
N LEU A 314 -4.94 -13.11 15.04
CA LEU A 314 -5.07 -12.65 16.40
C LEU A 314 -3.74 -12.16 16.95
N SER A 315 -3.61 -10.87 17.16
CA SER A 315 -2.72 -10.41 18.22
C SER A 315 -3.31 -10.86 19.57
N PRO A 316 -2.54 -11.50 20.45
CA PRO A 316 -3.09 -12.05 21.71
C PRO A 316 -3.24 -11.02 22.84
N THR A 317 -3.31 -9.74 22.54
CA THR A 317 -3.33 -8.65 23.51
C THR A 317 -4.70 -7.96 23.60
N LEU A 318 -5.05 -7.62 24.77
CA LEU A 318 -6.27 -7.10 25.38
C LEU A 318 -6.60 -5.65 24.98
N TRP A 319 -7.86 -5.23 24.97
CA TRP A 319 -8.42 -4.06 24.30
C TRP A 319 -9.26 -3.13 25.18
N ARG A 320 -9.33 -1.84 24.88
CA ARG A 320 -10.06 -0.84 25.65
C ARG A 320 -10.64 0.27 24.79
N GLN A 321 -11.82 0.78 25.16
CA GLN A 321 -12.39 2.03 24.65
C GLN A 321 -12.55 3.10 25.73
N VAL A 322 -12.39 4.38 25.38
CA VAL A 322 -12.56 5.55 26.24
C VAL A 322 -13.97 6.11 26.05
N PRO A 323 -14.67 6.60 27.11
CA PRO A 323 -15.98 7.22 26.96
C PRO A 323 -15.88 8.45 26.05
N GLY A 324 -16.52 8.38 24.91
CA GLY A 324 -16.59 9.45 23.94
C GLY A 324 -17.63 9.11 22.88
N HIS A 325 -17.92 10.03 22.06
CA HIS A 325 -19.01 9.95 21.09
C HIS A 325 -18.72 8.90 20.01
N GLY A 326 -18.99 7.63 20.16
CA GLY A 326 -18.89 6.78 18.99
C GLY A 326 -18.32 5.41 19.16
N SER A 327 -18.26 4.94 20.36
CA SER A 327 -17.87 3.57 20.61
C SER A 327 -19.02 2.59 20.29
N TRP A 328 -18.69 1.32 20.18
CA TRP A 328 -19.65 0.22 20.16
C TRP A 328 -20.73 0.34 21.25
N GLY A 329 -20.33 0.83 22.43
CA GLY A 329 -21.20 1.02 23.58
C GLY A 329 -22.19 2.15 23.45
N ALA A 330 -22.00 3.11 22.55
CA ALA A 330 -22.99 4.15 22.28
C ALA A 330 -24.27 3.57 21.66
N ALA A 331 -24.11 2.52 20.85
CA ALA A 331 -25.23 1.81 20.24
C ALA A 331 -25.72 0.63 21.10
N HIS A 332 -24.80 -0.07 21.78
CA HIS A 332 -25.03 -1.35 22.44
C HIS A 332 -24.44 -1.39 23.85
N PRO A 333 -25.03 -0.62 24.82
CA PRO A 333 -24.54 -0.59 26.19
C PRO A 333 -24.64 -1.96 26.89
N GLU A 334 -25.54 -2.82 26.45
CA GLU A 334 -25.76 -4.16 27.00
C GLU A 334 -24.62 -5.14 26.82
N ILE A 335 -23.72 -4.88 25.88
CA ILE A 335 -22.53 -5.72 25.62
C ILE A 335 -21.27 -5.18 26.27
N MET A 336 -21.36 -4.15 27.09
CA MET A 336 -20.20 -3.49 27.70
C MET A 336 -19.89 -4.06 29.08
N ALA A 337 -18.62 -4.41 29.31
CA ALA A 337 -18.11 -4.77 30.66
C ALA A 337 -17.94 -3.54 31.55
N CYS A 338 -17.61 -2.41 30.94
CA CYS A 338 -17.55 -1.08 31.53
C CYS A 338 -17.62 -0.06 30.38
N PRO A 339 -17.72 1.25 30.64
CA PRO A 339 -17.95 2.25 29.56
C PRO A 339 -17.03 2.14 28.36
N ASP A 340 -15.90 1.49 28.49
CA ASP A 340 -14.85 1.46 27.48
C ASP A 340 -14.51 0.07 26.94
N VAL A 341 -15.17 -1.01 27.37
CA VAL A 341 -14.70 -2.37 27.06
C VAL A 341 -15.87 -3.31 26.85
N LEU A 342 -15.86 -4.03 25.73
CA LEU A 342 -16.84 -5.07 25.43
C LEU A 342 -16.73 -6.24 26.42
N ASP A 343 -17.87 -6.76 26.87
CA ASP A 343 -17.90 -7.91 27.78
C ASP A 343 -17.77 -9.24 26.99
N PRO A 344 -16.65 -9.96 27.14
CA PRO A 344 -16.44 -11.22 26.46
C PRO A 344 -17.25 -12.39 27.08
N THR A 345 -17.99 -12.16 28.14
CA THR A 345 -18.82 -13.18 28.81
C THR A 345 -20.27 -13.15 28.33
N VAL A 346 -20.66 -12.11 27.58
CA VAL A 346 -22.00 -11.92 27.02
C VAL A 346 -22.05 -12.46 25.60
N ASP A 347 -22.97 -13.38 25.34
CA ASP A 347 -23.12 -14.00 24.00
C ASP A 347 -23.54 -12.96 22.94
N ALA A 348 -24.34 -11.95 23.29
CA ALA A 348 -24.73 -10.86 22.41
C ALA A 348 -23.53 -10.07 21.84
N THR A 349 -22.41 -9.99 22.57
CA THR A 349 -21.16 -9.41 22.07
C THR A 349 -20.67 -10.12 20.81
N TYR A 350 -20.66 -11.45 20.83
CA TYR A 350 -20.20 -12.26 19.69
C TYR A 350 -21.19 -12.27 18.53
N ASP A 351 -22.48 -12.24 18.81
CA ASP A 351 -23.53 -12.17 17.81
C ASP A 351 -23.45 -10.86 17.04
N LEU A 352 -23.27 -9.74 17.74
CA LEU A 352 -23.10 -8.42 17.14
C LEU A 352 -21.81 -8.35 16.30
N LEU A 353 -20.67 -8.72 16.89
CA LEU A 353 -19.39 -8.75 16.17
C LEU A 353 -19.43 -9.71 14.96
N GLY A 354 -20.11 -10.85 15.12
CA GLY A 354 -20.27 -11.82 14.03
C GLY A 354 -21.10 -11.29 12.87
N ARG A 355 -22.12 -10.47 13.14
CA ARG A 355 -22.90 -9.77 12.09
C ARG A 355 -22.04 -8.72 11.38
N PHE A 356 -21.37 -7.87 12.16
CA PHE A 356 -20.52 -6.80 11.64
C PHE A 356 -19.38 -7.33 10.77
N PHE A 357 -18.56 -8.22 11.30
CA PHE A 357 -17.40 -8.73 10.56
C PHE A 357 -17.77 -9.60 9.36
N ARG A 358 -18.94 -10.23 9.36
CA ARG A 358 -19.43 -10.95 8.16
C ARG A 358 -19.72 -9.97 7.02
N GLU A 359 -20.32 -8.82 7.31
CA GLU A 359 -20.55 -7.77 6.33
C GLU A 359 -19.22 -7.17 5.86
N MET A 360 -18.35 -6.77 6.78
CA MET A 360 -17.05 -6.16 6.45
C MET A 360 -16.16 -7.10 5.64
N ALA A 361 -16.21 -8.41 5.88
CA ALA A 361 -15.49 -9.40 5.10
C ALA A 361 -16.01 -9.53 3.65
N GLY A 362 -17.22 -9.08 3.37
CA GLY A 362 -17.73 -8.95 2.01
C GLY A 362 -17.20 -7.72 1.28
N ILE A 363 -16.82 -6.67 2.00
CA ILE A 363 -16.31 -5.42 1.45
C ILE A 363 -14.77 -5.45 1.35
N PHE A 364 -14.10 -5.77 2.46
CA PHE A 364 -12.64 -5.84 2.53
C PHE A 364 -12.15 -7.23 2.18
N VAL A 365 -11.59 -7.37 1.01
CA VAL A 365 -11.15 -8.67 0.45
C VAL A 365 -9.74 -9.08 0.87
N ASP A 366 -9.05 -8.27 1.69
CA ASP A 366 -7.72 -8.61 2.22
C ASP A 366 -7.78 -9.84 3.13
N ASP A 367 -6.67 -10.58 3.18
CA ASP A 367 -6.54 -11.76 4.06
C ASP A 367 -6.55 -11.41 5.55
N TYR A 368 -6.35 -10.14 5.89
CA TYR A 368 -6.15 -9.67 7.26
C TYR A 368 -7.09 -8.54 7.63
N PHE A 369 -7.66 -8.65 8.82
CA PHE A 369 -8.26 -7.56 9.58
C PHE A 369 -7.35 -7.24 10.75
N PHE A 370 -7.11 -5.96 11.00
CA PHE A 370 -6.51 -5.53 12.23
C PHE A 370 -7.61 -5.19 13.24
N LEU A 371 -7.48 -5.72 14.42
CA LEU A 371 -8.52 -5.54 15.43
C LEU A 371 -8.10 -4.56 16.55
N GLY A 372 -6.95 -3.92 16.48
CA GLY A 372 -6.31 -3.10 17.52
C GLY A 372 -5.79 -3.95 18.69
N GLY A 373 -6.01 -3.58 19.92
CA GLY A 373 -5.73 -4.44 21.06
C GLY A 373 -4.79 -3.91 22.11
N ASP A 374 -4.55 -2.67 22.07
CA ASP A 374 -3.79 -1.93 23.07
C ASP A 374 -4.70 -1.35 24.18
N GLU A 375 -4.14 -1.00 25.29
CA GLU A 375 -4.75 -0.21 26.39
C GLU A 375 -6.02 -0.78 27.07
N VAL A 376 -6.25 -2.09 27.08
CA VAL A 376 -7.39 -2.65 27.83
C VAL A 376 -7.25 -2.43 29.33
N LYS A 377 -8.22 -1.75 29.93
CA LYS A 377 -8.27 -1.56 31.39
C LYS A 377 -8.65 -2.86 32.06
N TRP A 378 -7.69 -3.54 32.65
CA TRP A 378 -7.94 -4.75 33.42
C TRP A 378 -8.99 -4.56 34.54
N LYS A 379 -9.09 -3.36 35.12
CA LYS A 379 -10.11 -3.01 36.14
C LYS A 379 -11.54 -3.35 35.71
N CYS A 380 -11.86 -3.29 34.40
CA CYS A 380 -13.17 -3.67 33.91
C CYS A 380 -13.55 -5.13 34.18
N PHE A 381 -12.57 -5.96 34.45
CA PHE A 381 -12.75 -7.41 34.62
C PHE A 381 -12.37 -7.94 36.01
N GLU A 382 -11.91 -7.09 36.94
CA GLU A 382 -11.47 -7.54 38.26
C GLU A 382 -12.54 -8.33 39.00
N ASN A 383 -13.79 -7.93 38.85
CA ASN A 383 -14.94 -8.58 39.46
C ASN A 383 -15.63 -9.63 38.57
N ASN A 384 -15.16 -9.82 37.33
CA ASN A 384 -15.73 -10.82 36.44
C ASN A 384 -15.05 -12.18 36.64
N THR A 385 -15.68 -13.04 37.44
CA THR A 385 -15.14 -14.34 37.83
C THR A 385 -14.82 -15.26 36.62
N ALA A 386 -15.59 -15.16 35.53
CA ALA A 386 -15.35 -15.93 34.32
C ALA A 386 -14.05 -15.51 33.63
N VAL A 387 -13.81 -14.20 33.47
CA VAL A 387 -12.59 -13.63 32.88
C VAL A 387 -11.38 -13.92 33.76
N VAL A 388 -11.48 -13.67 35.07
CA VAL A 388 -10.40 -13.93 36.06
C VAL A 388 -10.01 -15.41 36.08
N SER A 389 -10.99 -16.31 36.08
CA SER A 389 -10.76 -17.77 36.05
C SER A 389 -10.13 -18.24 34.75
N ALA A 390 -10.54 -17.68 33.60
CA ALA A 390 -9.96 -18.01 32.30
C ALA A 390 -8.49 -17.54 32.19
N ARG A 391 -8.18 -16.34 32.71
CA ARG A 391 -6.80 -15.83 32.82
C ARG A 391 -5.94 -16.75 33.68
N ALA A 392 -6.42 -17.14 34.84
CA ALA A 392 -5.70 -18.03 35.75
C ALA A 392 -5.39 -19.40 35.09
N ARG A 393 -6.36 -19.97 34.36
CA ARG A 393 -6.14 -21.21 33.59
C ARG A 393 -5.07 -21.05 32.54
N ARG A 394 -5.07 -19.94 31.77
CA ARG A 394 -4.07 -19.66 30.72
C ARG A 394 -2.67 -19.49 31.29
N LEU A 395 -2.52 -18.74 32.36
CA LEU A 395 -1.23 -18.54 33.03
C LEU A 395 -0.66 -19.90 33.54
N ARG A 396 -1.49 -20.77 34.10
CA ARG A 396 -1.08 -22.15 34.52
C ARG A 396 -0.68 -23.00 33.30
N ALA A 397 -1.37 -22.88 32.17
CA ALA A 397 -1.04 -23.62 30.95
C ALA A 397 0.29 -23.13 30.34
N CYS A 398 0.55 -21.82 30.34
CA CYS A 398 1.83 -21.25 29.92
C CYS A 398 2.99 -21.65 30.83
N ALA A 399 2.75 -21.66 32.16
CA ALA A 399 3.76 -22.08 33.12
C ALA A 399 4.12 -23.58 33.03
N ARG A 400 3.19 -24.41 32.53
CA ARG A 400 3.41 -25.86 32.33
C ARG A 400 4.07 -26.20 31.00
N ARG A 401 4.22 -25.27 30.05
CA ARG A 401 5.00 -25.54 28.84
C ARG A 401 6.47 -25.59 29.19
N PRO A 402 7.17 -26.72 28.93
CA PRO A 402 8.62 -26.78 29.11
C PRO A 402 9.26 -25.64 28.34
N ARG A 403 10.12 -24.85 28.98
CA ARG A 403 10.99 -23.92 28.25
C ARG A 403 11.74 -24.75 27.23
N ALA A 404 11.48 -24.56 25.95
CA ALA A 404 12.33 -25.12 24.91
C ALA A 404 13.73 -24.56 25.15
N HIS A 405 14.64 -25.41 25.61
CA HIS A 405 16.04 -25.05 25.77
C HIS A 405 16.60 -24.70 24.38
N PRO A 406 17.20 -23.54 24.18
CA PRO A 406 17.78 -23.17 22.89
C PRO A 406 19.12 -23.86 22.61
N ASN A 407 19.40 -25.00 23.25
CA ASN A 407 20.64 -25.75 23.03
C ASN A 407 20.41 -27.26 23.15
N ARG A 408 19.95 -27.89 22.07
CA ARG A 408 20.42 -29.21 21.70
C ARG A 408 20.88 -29.13 20.27
N GLY A 409 22.22 -29.20 20.12
CA GLY A 409 22.92 -29.17 18.86
C GLY A 409 22.36 -30.20 17.88
N GLY A 410 21.78 -29.73 16.80
CA GLY A 410 21.61 -30.53 15.62
C GLY A 410 22.98 -30.81 15.00
N PRO A 411 23.20 -31.96 14.33
CA PRO A 411 24.47 -32.33 13.78
C PRO A 411 24.90 -31.26 12.74
N ARG A 412 26.12 -30.74 12.89
CA ARG A 412 26.79 -29.87 11.93
C ARG A 412 26.84 -30.61 10.60
N ARG A 413 26.20 -30.05 9.57
CA ARG A 413 26.42 -30.49 8.20
C ARG A 413 27.86 -30.18 7.82
N PRO A 414 28.61 -31.14 7.24
CA PRO A 414 29.98 -30.88 6.81
C PRO A 414 29.99 -29.87 5.66
N HIS A 415 30.91 -28.91 5.71
CA HIS A 415 31.24 -28.02 4.62
C HIS A 415 31.72 -28.87 3.42
N GLY A 416 30.88 -28.94 2.39
CA GLY A 416 31.24 -29.49 1.09
C GLY A 416 31.81 -28.39 0.21
N SER A 417 33.02 -28.63 -0.20
CA SER A 417 33.88 -27.84 -1.07
C SER A 417 33.24 -27.42 -2.39
N SER A 418 33.59 -26.20 -2.80
CA SER A 418 33.69 -25.65 -4.16
C SER A 418 33.57 -26.65 -5.31
N ARG A 419 32.72 -26.35 -6.30
CA ARG A 419 33.08 -26.47 -7.73
C ARG A 419 32.27 -25.49 -8.57
N THR A 420 33.06 -24.69 -9.27
CA THR A 420 32.84 -23.92 -10.48
C THR A 420 31.99 -24.69 -11.51
N ILE A 421 30.98 -24.08 -12.06
CA ILE A 421 30.78 -23.80 -13.51
C ILE A 421 29.71 -22.70 -13.60
#